data_a2f6524b408c388ec6023b4ab4f4d034
#
_entry.id   a2f6524b408c388ec6023b4ab4f4d034
#
_cell.length_a   1.000
_cell.length_b   1.000
_cell.length_c   1.000
_cell.angle_alpha   90.00
_cell.angle_beta   90.00
_cell.angle_gamma   90.00
#
_symmetry.space_group_name_H-M   'P 1'
#
loop_
_entity.id
_entity.type
_entity.pdbx_description
1 polymer ?
#
loop_
_entity_poly.entity_id
_entity_poly.type
_entity_poly.pdbx_seq_one_letter_code
_entity_poly.pdbx_strand_id
1 'polypeptide(L)'
;MRERPRPIYKIKLGTPEDLAIMEALRRETDAVFRVDANAGWTVGEALQLIPVLAQLGVEFVEQPLARDDWDGMRVLYKESVLPLIADESCVKEEDVEACAGFFHGINIKLTKCGGITPARRMIGKARSLGMKVMVGSMNESTIGSAAIAHLLPELDYVDMDGPLLLRDDLGTGLAIGADRVTIPNGAGLGVEFTGLFSREAAAGMTN
;
A
#
# COMPACT_ATOMS: atom_id res chain seq x y z
N MET A 1 -4.38 -6.10 17.57
CA MET A 1 -5.76 -5.86 17.18
C MET A 1 -6.63 -5.45 18.37
N ARG A 2 -6.68 -6.21 19.48
CA ARG A 2 -7.56 -5.93 20.64
C ARG A 2 -7.33 -4.55 21.28
N GLU A 3 -6.09 -4.09 21.41
CA GLU A 3 -5.75 -2.81 22.06
C GLU A 3 -6.04 -1.58 21.18
N ARG A 4 -5.95 -1.72 19.86
CA ARG A 4 -6.17 -0.65 18.87
C ARG A 4 -6.95 -1.20 17.69
N PRO A 5 -8.26 -1.37 17.81
CA PRO A 5 -9.08 -1.90 16.73
C PRO A 5 -9.11 -0.92 15.55
N ARG A 6 -9.00 -1.48 14.34
CA ARG A 6 -9.10 -0.77 13.07
C ARG A 6 -10.16 -1.45 12.21
N PRO A 7 -10.86 -0.71 11.34
CA PRO A 7 -11.82 -1.31 10.41
C PRO A 7 -11.15 -2.13 9.30
N ILE A 8 -9.88 -1.85 9.02
CA ILE A 8 -9.11 -2.49 7.95
C ILE A 8 -7.70 -2.80 8.48
N TYR A 9 -7.18 -3.98 8.14
CA TYR A 9 -5.79 -4.36 8.38
C TYR A 9 -5.14 -4.86 7.10
N LYS A 10 -3.93 -4.39 6.82
CA LYS A 10 -3.07 -4.96 5.78
C LYS A 10 -2.16 -6.01 6.41
N ILE A 11 -2.20 -7.23 5.89
CA ILE A 11 -1.48 -8.40 6.40
C ILE A 11 -0.41 -8.79 5.40
N LYS A 12 0.83 -8.89 5.87
CA LYS A 12 1.94 -9.40 5.07
C LYS A 12 1.94 -10.93 5.11
N LEU A 13 1.93 -11.52 3.94
CA LEU A 13 1.97 -12.96 3.69
C LEU A 13 3.18 -13.30 2.78
N GLY A 14 3.21 -14.51 2.21
CA GLY A 14 4.31 -15.02 1.41
C GLY A 14 5.14 -16.05 2.19
N THR A 15 4.52 -16.73 3.14
CA THR A 15 5.14 -17.77 3.98
C THR A 15 4.34 -19.08 3.92
N PRO A 16 4.90 -20.22 4.31
CA PRO A 16 4.14 -21.48 4.40
C PRO A 16 2.98 -21.45 5.39
N GLU A 17 2.98 -20.52 6.35
CA GLU A 17 1.99 -20.39 7.41
C GLU A 17 0.83 -19.43 7.07
N ASP A 18 0.75 -18.89 5.87
CA ASP A 18 -0.16 -17.82 5.46
C ASP A 18 -1.63 -18.10 5.83
N LEU A 19 -2.12 -19.31 5.54
CA LEU A 19 -3.50 -19.68 5.85
C LEU A 19 -3.73 -19.73 7.37
N ALA A 20 -2.81 -20.33 8.11
CA ALA A 20 -2.90 -20.42 9.58
C ALA A 20 -2.88 -19.04 10.23
N ILE A 21 -2.07 -18.11 9.71
CA ILE A 21 -2.03 -16.71 10.12
C ILE A 21 -3.39 -16.06 9.89
N MET A 22 -3.94 -16.17 8.70
CA MET A 22 -5.22 -15.53 8.34
C MET A 22 -6.40 -16.09 9.13
N GLU A 23 -6.46 -17.40 9.34
CA GLU A 23 -7.49 -18.03 10.19
C GLU A 23 -7.36 -17.58 11.66
N ALA A 24 -6.15 -17.46 12.18
CA ALA A 24 -5.93 -16.97 13.54
C ALA A 24 -6.39 -15.52 13.68
N LEU A 25 -6.07 -14.66 12.73
CA LEU A 25 -6.49 -13.26 12.71
C LEU A 25 -8.00 -13.13 12.58
N ARG A 26 -8.66 -13.93 11.76
CA ARG A 26 -10.11 -13.89 11.58
C ARG A 26 -10.87 -14.27 12.86
N ARG A 27 -10.31 -15.14 13.70
CA ARG A 27 -10.90 -15.44 15.03
C ARG A 27 -10.86 -14.24 16.00
N GLU A 28 -9.98 -13.26 15.74
CA GLU A 28 -9.81 -12.10 16.63
C GLU A 28 -10.61 -10.86 16.22
N THR A 29 -11.06 -10.76 14.95
CA THR A 29 -11.74 -9.55 14.44
C THR A 29 -12.54 -9.82 13.17
N ASP A 30 -13.63 -9.06 12.98
CA ASP A 30 -14.42 -9.03 11.75
C ASP A 30 -14.00 -7.93 10.77
N ALA A 31 -12.86 -7.25 11.05
CA ALA A 31 -12.32 -6.19 10.19
C ALA A 31 -12.03 -6.71 8.77
N VAL A 32 -12.03 -5.82 7.80
CA VAL A 32 -11.61 -6.12 6.42
C VAL A 32 -10.10 -6.39 6.41
N PHE A 33 -9.69 -7.44 5.72
CA PHE A 33 -8.29 -7.73 5.48
C PHE A 33 -7.88 -7.36 4.06
N ARG A 34 -6.70 -6.79 3.93
CA ARG A 34 -5.96 -6.58 2.67
C ARG A 34 -4.67 -7.37 2.78
N VAL A 35 -4.36 -8.16 1.79
CA VAL A 35 -3.21 -9.07 1.83
C VAL A 35 -2.14 -8.58 0.87
N ASP A 36 -0.89 -8.59 1.34
CA ASP A 36 0.28 -8.35 0.52
C ASP A 36 1.19 -9.58 0.61
N ALA A 37 1.27 -10.32 -0.48
CA ALA A 37 2.05 -11.55 -0.58
C ALA A 37 3.54 -11.29 -0.87
N ASN A 38 3.93 -10.04 -1.15
CA ASN A 38 5.30 -9.61 -1.43
C ASN A 38 6.03 -10.53 -2.42
N ALA A 39 5.34 -10.91 -3.52
CA ALA A 39 5.86 -11.79 -4.56
C ALA A 39 6.25 -13.20 -4.06
N GLY A 40 5.68 -13.64 -2.94
CA GLY A 40 6.09 -14.85 -2.24
C GLY A 40 5.41 -16.14 -2.70
N TRP A 41 4.40 -16.07 -3.57
CA TRP A 41 3.65 -17.26 -4.01
C TRP A 41 4.04 -17.72 -5.41
N THR A 42 3.84 -19.03 -5.64
CA THR A 42 3.72 -19.59 -6.99
C THR A 42 2.29 -19.47 -7.49
N VAL A 43 2.08 -19.65 -8.81
CA VAL A 43 0.73 -19.67 -9.41
C VAL A 43 -0.16 -20.72 -8.72
N GLY A 44 0.37 -21.91 -8.46
CA GLY A 44 -0.37 -23.01 -7.82
C GLY A 44 -0.82 -22.66 -6.40
N GLU A 45 0.05 -22.07 -5.58
CA GLU A 45 -0.27 -21.60 -4.24
C GLU A 45 -1.31 -20.49 -4.27
N ALA A 46 -1.14 -19.50 -5.14
CA ALA A 46 -2.09 -18.39 -5.28
C ALA A 46 -3.50 -18.87 -5.67
N LEU A 47 -3.61 -19.80 -6.61
CA LEU A 47 -4.90 -20.40 -7.03
C LEU A 47 -5.59 -21.18 -5.90
N GLN A 48 -4.82 -21.76 -4.97
CA GLN A 48 -5.36 -22.46 -3.81
C GLN A 48 -5.75 -21.50 -2.68
N LEU A 49 -4.91 -20.48 -2.41
CA LEU A 49 -5.08 -19.57 -1.29
C LEU A 49 -6.17 -18.53 -1.53
N ILE A 50 -6.22 -17.91 -2.71
CA ILE A 50 -7.11 -16.76 -3.00
C ILE A 50 -8.60 -17.07 -2.72
N PRO A 51 -9.17 -18.22 -3.12
CA PRO A 51 -10.55 -18.53 -2.80
C PRO A 51 -10.84 -18.66 -1.30
N VAL A 52 -9.88 -19.19 -0.52
CA VAL A 52 -10.01 -19.30 0.94
C VAL A 52 -9.87 -17.93 1.58
N LEU A 53 -8.93 -17.10 1.13
CA LEU A 53 -8.76 -15.73 1.61
C LEU A 53 -10.02 -14.88 1.36
N ALA A 54 -10.71 -15.09 0.24
CA ALA A 54 -12.00 -14.43 -0.02
C ALA A 54 -13.05 -14.80 1.03
N GLN A 55 -13.13 -16.08 1.41
CA GLN A 55 -14.05 -16.55 2.50
C GLN A 55 -13.65 -15.99 3.86
N LEU A 56 -12.37 -15.69 4.07
CA LEU A 56 -11.86 -15.04 5.28
C LEU A 56 -11.98 -13.51 5.25
N GLY A 57 -12.72 -12.93 4.28
CA GLY A 57 -13.01 -11.49 4.23
C GLY A 57 -11.83 -10.63 3.76
N VAL A 58 -10.96 -11.19 2.91
CA VAL A 58 -9.93 -10.42 2.22
C VAL A 58 -10.57 -9.62 1.08
N GLU A 59 -10.21 -8.34 0.98
CA GLU A 59 -10.72 -7.41 -0.05
C GLU A 59 -9.92 -7.48 -1.35
N PHE A 60 -8.61 -7.65 -1.27
CA PHE A 60 -7.72 -7.82 -2.42
C PHE A 60 -6.41 -8.50 -2.03
N VAL A 61 -5.67 -8.95 -3.04
CA VAL A 61 -4.30 -9.47 -2.91
C VAL A 61 -3.33 -8.57 -3.67
N GLU A 62 -2.32 -8.06 -2.96
CA GLU A 62 -1.21 -7.28 -3.52
C GLU A 62 -0.05 -8.21 -3.85
N GLN A 63 0.53 -8.04 -5.04
CA GLN A 63 1.70 -8.70 -5.59
C GLN A 63 1.84 -10.19 -5.22
N PRO A 64 0.96 -11.08 -5.72
CA PRO A 64 1.02 -12.50 -5.37
C PRO A 64 2.27 -13.21 -5.89
N LEU A 65 2.69 -12.93 -7.12
CA LEU A 65 3.80 -13.60 -7.80
C LEU A 65 5.01 -12.70 -7.97
N ALA A 66 6.15 -13.31 -8.33
CA ALA A 66 7.35 -12.58 -8.73
C ALA A 66 7.03 -11.48 -9.76
N ARG A 67 7.73 -10.34 -9.67
CA ARG A 67 7.42 -9.12 -10.43
C ARG A 67 7.41 -9.31 -11.94
N ASP A 68 8.14 -10.28 -12.44
CA ASP A 68 8.35 -10.59 -13.87
C ASP A 68 7.63 -11.87 -14.33
N ASP A 69 6.86 -12.53 -13.45
CA ASP A 69 6.04 -13.69 -13.80
C ASP A 69 4.72 -13.27 -14.47
N TRP A 70 4.82 -12.71 -15.67
CA TRP A 70 3.66 -12.24 -16.43
C TRP A 70 2.76 -13.38 -16.92
N ASP A 71 3.33 -14.55 -17.22
CA ASP A 71 2.55 -15.71 -17.63
C ASP A 71 1.70 -16.25 -16.49
N GLY A 72 2.26 -16.36 -15.31
CA GLY A 72 1.54 -16.69 -14.08
C GLY A 72 0.46 -15.66 -13.75
N MET A 73 0.79 -14.37 -13.83
CA MET A 73 -0.18 -13.30 -13.58
C MET A 73 -1.33 -13.31 -14.57
N ARG A 74 -1.10 -13.67 -15.83
CA ARG A 74 -2.16 -13.83 -16.84
C ARG A 74 -3.17 -14.93 -16.47
N VAL A 75 -2.68 -16.02 -15.88
CA VAL A 75 -3.55 -17.09 -15.37
C VAL A 75 -4.35 -16.56 -14.18
N LEU A 76 -3.67 -15.98 -13.18
CA LEU A 76 -4.33 -15.48 -11.99
C LEU A 76 -5.34 -14.36 -12.28
N TYR A 77 -5.06 -13.46 -13.22
CA TYR A 77 -5.99 -12.39 -13.61
C TYR A 77 -7.35 -12.92 -14.05
N LYS A 78 -7.39 -14.09 -14.72
CA LYS A 78 -8.61 -14.71 -15.22
C LYS A 78 -9.35 -15.52 -14.16
N GLU A 79 -8.61 -16.18 -13.27
CA GLU A 79 -9.13 -17.17 -12.33
C GLU A 79 -9.39 -16.60 -10.94
N SER A 80 -8.77 -15.47 -10.60
CA SER A 80 -8.86 -14.89 -9.26
C SER A 80 -10.26 -14.34 -8.96
N VAL A 81 -10.81 -14.78 -7.82
CA VAL A 81 -12.06 -14.25 -7.26
C VAL A 81 -11.87 -12.95 -6.48
N LEU A 82 -10.63 -12.54 -6.24
CA LEU A 82 -10.26 -11.28 -5.58
C LEU A 82 -9.51 -10.37 -6.55
N PRO A 83 -9.65 -9.05 -6.41
CA PRO A 83 -8.80 -8.11 -7.14
C PRO A 83 -7.32 -8.34 -6.84
N LEU A 84 -6.48 -8.24 -7.88
CA LEU A 84 -5.03 -8.34 -7.80
C LEU A 84 -4.42 -6.95 -8.01
N ILE A 85 -3.57 -6.51 -7.10
CA ILE A 85 -2.95 -5.18 -7.12
C ILE A 85 -1.44 -5.32 -7.33
N ALA A 86 -0.88 -4.63 -8.33
CA ALA A 86 0.55 -4.63 -8.60
C ALA A 86 1.30 -3.67 -7.67
N ASP A 87 2.39 -4.11 -7.04
CA ASP A 87 3.38 -3.27 -6.34
C ASP A 87 4.73 -3.34 -7.04
N GLU A 88 5.46 -4.44 -6.88
CA GLU A 88 6.80 -4.60 -7.46
C GLU A 88 6.79 -4.60 -8.99
N SER A 89 5.68 -5.00 -9.60
CA SER A 89 5.49 -4.99 -11.06
C SER A 89 5.14 -3.60 -11.63
N CYS A 90 4.80 -2.60 -10.77
CA CYS A 90 4.38 -1.26 -11.19
C CYS A 90 5.07 -0.17 -10.35
N VAL A 91 6.30 0.18 -10.70
CA VAL A 91 7.14 1.11 -9.92
C VAL A 91 7.04 2.55 -10.44
N LYS A 92 6.90 2.74 -11.74
CA LYS A 92 6.92 4.03 -12.44
C LYS A 92 5.84 4.12 -13.50
N GLU A 93 5.67 5.31 -14.10
CA GLU A 93 4.58 5.62 -15.03
C GLU A 93 4.52 4.67 -16.24
N GLU A 94 5.67 4.27 -16.77
CA GLU A 94 5.76 3.39 -17.94
C GLU A 94 5.26 1.96 -17.65
N ASP A 95 5.31 1.54 -16.38
CA ASP A 95 4.91 0.18 -15.98
C ASP A 95 3.38 0.03 -15.94
N VAL A 96 2.63 1.13 -15.80
CA VAL A 96 1.16 1.09 -15.63
C VAL A 96 0.46 0.37 -16.77
N GLU A 97 0.86 0.67 -18.00
CA GLU A 97 0.25 0.07 -19.20
C GLU A 97 0.55 -1.43 -19.30
N ALA A 98 1.75 -1.84 -18.92
CA ALA A 98 2.15 -3.24 -18.91
C ALA A 98 1.34 -4.06 -17.88
N CYS A 99 0.85 -3.45 -16.80
CA CYS A 99 0.02 -4.13 -15.79
C CYS A 99 -1.43 -4.37 -16.25
N ALA A 100 -1.91 -3.67 -17.28
CA ALA A 100 -3.28 -3.81 -17.75
C ALA A 100 -3.53 -5.21 -18.34
N GLY A 101 -4.58 -5.90 -17.86
CA GLY A 101 -4.89 -7.28 -18.24
C GLY A 101 -4.09 -8.36 -17.49
N PHE A 102 -3.23 -7.94 -16.54
CA PHE A 102 -2.52 -8.81 -15.60
C PHE A 102 -2.87 -8.51 -14.15
N PHE A 103 -3.23 -7.27 -13.86
CA PHE A 103 -3.65 -6.79 -12.54
C PHE A 103 -4.95 -6.01 -12.65
N HIS A 104 -5.77 -6.04 -11.60
CA HIS A 104 -7.01 -5.28 -11.49
C HIS A 104 -6.76 -3.83 -10.98
N GLY A 105 -5.58 -3.57 -10.44
CA GLY A 105 -5.15 -2.28 -9.94
C GLY A 105 -3.66 -2.20 -9.72
N ILE A 106 -3.19 -1.00 -9.33
CA ILE A 106 -1.78 -0.71 -9.05
C ILE A 106 -1.64 -0.09 -7.66
N ASN A 107 -0.51 -0.34 -7.01
CA ASN A 107 -0.08 0.34 -5.79
C ASN A 107 1.07 1.30 -6.11
N ILE A 108 0.79 2.58 -6.07
CA ILE A 108 1.76 3.66 -6.30
C ILE A 108 2.48 3.96 -4.99
N LYS A 109 3.81 4.07 -5.03
CA LYS A 109 4.60 4.55 -3.90
C LYS A 109 5.36 5.80 -4.29
N LEU A 110 5.10 6.92 -3.60
CA LEU A 110 5.65 8.24 -3.96
C LEU A 110 7.17 8.23 -4.03
N THR A 111 7.83 7.51 -3.13
CA THR A 111 9.28 7.36 -3.09
C THR A 111 9.85 6.54 -4.27
N LYS A 112 9.05 5.62 -4.83
CA LYS A 112 9.45 4.81 -6.00
C LYS A 112 9.21 5.57 -7.30
N CYS A 113 8.03 6.18 -7.46
CA CYS A 113 7.66 6.84 -8.72
C CYS A 113 8.24 8.26 -8.90
N GLY A 114 8.81 8.85 -7.84
CA GLY A 114 9.45 10.16 -7.89
C GLY A 114 8.58 11.33 -7.42
N GLY A 115 7.50 11.06 -6.65
CA GLY A 115 6.69 12.08 -5.98
C GLY A 115 5.29 12.26 -6.54
N ILE A 116 4.62 13.35 -6.14
CA ILE A 116 3.19 13.60 -6.41
C ILE A 116 2.89 13.73 -7.92
N THR A 117 3.74 14.45 -8.66
CA THR A 117 3.49 14.71 -10.10
C THR A 117 3.46 13.43 -10.94
N PRO A 118 4.48 12.54 -10.90
CA PRO A 118 4.37 11.25 -11.59
C PRO A 118 3.27 10.35 -11.01
N ALA A 119 3.03 10.37 -9.69
CA ALA A 119 1.93 9.62 -9.09
C ALA A 119 0.58 9.99 -9.70
N ARG A 120 0.28 11.28 -9.87
CA ARG A 120 -0.97 11.74 -10.51
C ARG A 120 -1.08 11.32 -11.98
N ARG A 121 0.03 11.27 -12.72
CA ARG A 121 0.02 10.74 -14.08
C ARG A 121 -0.27 9.23 -14.08
N MET A 122 0.33 8.46 -13.15
CA MET A 122 0.03 7.04 -12.96
C MET A 122 -1.44 6.81 -12.61
N ILE A 123 -2.00 7.61 -11.70
CA ILE A 123 -3.43 7.57 -11.35
C ILE A 123 -4.30 7.78 -12.59
N GLY A 124 -4.05 8.85 -13.34
CA GLY A 124 -4.81 9.17 -14.56
C GLY A 124 -4.73 8.06 -15.61
N LYS A 125 -3.52 7.50 -15.81
CA LYS A 125 -3.29 6.39 -16.75
C LYS A 125 -4.00 5.11 -16.30
N ALA A 126 -3.90 4.72 -15.04
CA ALA A 126 -4.58 3.56 -14.48
C ALA A 126 -6.12 3.69 -14.60
N ARG A 127 -6.67 4.86 -14.28
CA ARG A 127 -8.10 5.14 -14.45
C ARG A 127 -8.56 5.02 -15.91
N SER A 128 -7.78 5.51 -16.86
CA SER A 128 -8.10 5.38 -18.30
C SER A 128 -8.11 3.94 -18.79
N LEU A 129 -7.40 3.04 -18.10
CA LEU A 129 -7.35 1.60 -18.35
C LEU A 129 -8.37 0.80 -17.52
N GLY A 130 -9.24 1.49 -16.74
CA GLY A 130 -10.25 0.84 -15.89
C GLY A 130 -9.69 0.16 -14.64
N MET A 131 -8.44 0.46 -14.27
CA MET A 131 -7.77 -0.15 -13.12
C MET A 131 -8.08 0.58 -11.82
N LYS A 132 -8.09 -0.17 -10.72
CA LYS A 132 -8.11 0.36 -9.36
C LYS A 132 -6.77 1.01 -9.02
N VAL A 133 -6.83 2.02 -8.12
CA VAL A 133 -5.64 2.76 -7.72
C VAL A 133 -5.48 2.73 -6.20
N MET A 134 -4.33 2.28 -5.77
CA MET A 134 -3.85 2.35 -4.39
C MET A 134 -2.62 3.25 -4.31
N VAL A 135 -2.44 3.96 -3.22
CA VAL A 135 -1.15 4.53 -2.82
C VAL A 135 -0.73 3.90 -1.51
N GLY A 136 0.46 3.31 -1.51
CA GLY A 136 1.03 2.63 -0.35
C GLY A 136 2.22 3.38 0.23
N SER A 137 2.50 3.11 1.50
CA SER A 137 3.61 3.66 2.28
C SER A 137 4.87 2.80 2.17
N MET A 138 6.03 3.48 2.36
CA MET A 138 7.33 2.88 2.63
C MET A 138 7.85 3.32 4.02
N ASN A 139 6.95 3.43 5.00
CA ASN A 139 7.21 3.98 6.34
C ASN A 139 7.64 5.46 6.31
N GLU A 140 6.94 6.26 5.50
CA GLU A 140 7.16 7.71 5.43
C GLU A 140 6.85 8.39 6.77
N SER A 141 7.55 9.52 7.01
CA SER A 141 7.21 10.46 8.06
C SER A 141 5.86 11.15 7.81
N THR A 142 5.40 11.94 8.76
CA THR A 142 4.23 12.83 8.58
C THR A 142 4.32 13.67 7.29
N ILE A 143 5.52 14.10 6.88
CA ILE A 143 5.69 14.88 5.64
C ILE A 143 5.31 14.05 4.41
N GLY A 144 5.84 12.84 4.27
CA GLY A 144 5.54 11.94 3.16
C GLY A 144 4.08 11.47 3.18
N SER A 145 3.56 11.12 4.36
CA SER A 145 2.16 10.71 4.52
C SER A 145 1.17 11.85 4.25
N ALA A 146 1.52 13.11 4.54
CA ALA A 146 0.71 14.26 4.15
C ALA A 146 0.64 14.40 2.62
N ALA A 147 1.73 14.13 1.91
CA ALA A 147 1.70 14.09 0.45
C ALA A 147 0.74 13.01 -0.09
N ILE A 148 0.73 11.82 0.53
CA ILE A 148 -0.24 10.75 0.21
C ILE A 148 -1.67 11.23 0.52
N ALA A 149 -1.89 11.89 1.66
CA ALA A 149 -3.20 12.35 2.10
C ALA A 149 -3.86 13.29 1.09
N HIS A 150 -3.08 14.13 0.40
CA HIS A 150 -3.60 15.02 -0.65
C HIS A 150 -4.07 14.27 -1.91
N LEU A 151 -3.71 13.01 -2.07
CA LEU A 151 -4.16 12.17 -3.19
C LEU A 151 -5.41 11.34 -2.84
N LEU A 152 -5.81 11.25 -1.57
CA LEU A 152 -6.92 10.40 -1.10
C LEU A 152 -8.20 10.50 -1.95
N PRO A 153 -8.66 11.69 -2.40
CA PRO A 153 -9.86 11.79 -3.22
C PRO A 153 -9.76 11.09 -4.59
N GLU A 154 -8.57 10.79 -5.06
CA GLU A 154 -8.31 10.16 -6.35
C GLU A 154 -8.10 8.62 -6.24
N LEU A 155 -8.15 8.05 -5.01
CA LEU A 155 -7.76 6.66 -4.72
C LEU A 155 -8.95 5.76 -4.40
N ASP A 156 -8.83 4.46 -4.70
CA ASP A 156 -9.72 3.41 -4.19
C ASP A 156 -9.22 2.86 -2.84
N TYR A 157 -7.90 2.77 -2.69
CA TYR A 157 -7.23 2.20 -1.52
C TYR A 157 -6.05 3.05 -1.08
N VAL A 158 -5.76 3.02 0.20
CA VAL A 158 -4.58 3.68 0.77
C VAL A 158 -3.98 2.84 1.90
N ASP A 159 -2.67 2.92 2.03
CA ASP A 159 -1.88 2.40 3.14
C ASP A 159 -0.87 3.50 3.50
N MET A 160 -1.07 4.19 4.64
CA MET A 160 -0.32 5.40 4.99
C MET A 160 -0.04 5.55 6.50
N ASP A 161 0.09 4.43 7.20
CA ASP A 161 0.24 4.38 8.64
C ASP A 161 1.69 4.62 9.15
N GLY A 162 2.64 4.87 8.25
CA GLY A 162 4.05 5.11 8.57
C GLY A 162 4.31 6.01 9.78
N PRO A 163 3.66 7.20 9.90
CA PRO A 163 3.85 8.08 11.05
C PRO A 163 3.48 7.45 12.41
N LEU A 164 2.55 6.49 12.42
CA LEU A 164 2.11 5.81 13.65
C LEU A 164 3.17 4.85 14.21
N LEU A 165 4.18 4.51 13.40
CA LEU A 165 5.28 3.61 13.73
C LEU A 165 6.54 4.36 14.19
N LEU A 166 6.58 5.68 14.01
CA LEU A 166 7.72 6.51 14.37
C LEU A 166 7.63 6.97 15.82
N ARG A 167 8.74 6.87 16.55
CA ARG A 167 8.88 7.49 17.88
C ARG A 167 9.11 8.99 17.76
N ASP A 168 9.97 9.37 16.82
CA ASP A 168 10.35 10.75 16.53
C ASP A 168 10.04 11.03 15.06
N ASP A 169 9.21 12.03 14.78
CA ASP A 169 8.79 12.38 13.42
C ASP A 169 9.35 13.74 13.00
N LEU A 170 9.61 13.88 11.72
CA LEU A 170 10.16 15.10 11.11
C LEU A 170 9.12 16.21 10.94
N GLY A 171 7.85 15.89 11.04
CA GLY A 171 6.75 16.83 10.81
C GLY A 171 5.57 16.60 11.72
N THR A 172 4.72 17.61 11.85
CA THR A 172 3.43 17.56 12.56
C THR A 172 2.32 18.13 11.69
N GLY A 173 1.05 17.91 12.10
CA GLY A 173 -0.12 18.51 11.47
C GLY A 173 -1.05 17.48 10.81
N LEU A 174 -0.55 16.37 10.25
CA LEU A 174 -1.39 15.28 9.76
C LEU A 174 -1.90 14.45 10.94
N ALA A 175 -3.19 14.19 11.02
CA ALA A 175 -3.76 13.29 12.02
C ALA A 175 -4.36 12.05 11.35
N ILE A 176 -3.85 10.86 11.70
CA ILE A 176 -4.32 9.56 11.21
C ILE A 176 -5.11 8.88 12.32
N GLY A 177 -6.44 8.90 12.20
CA GLY A 177 -7.36 8.25 13.10
C GLY A 177 -7.55 6.76 12.80
N ALA A 178 -8.57 6.16 13.43
CA ALA A 178 -8.93 4.77 13.17
C ALA A 178 -9.63 4.60 11.82
N ASP A 179 -10.43 5.57 11.42
CA ASP A 179 -11.36 5.54 10.28
C ASP A 179 -11.23 6.76 9.36
N ARG A 180 -10.38 7.72 9.71
CA ARG A 180 -10.25 8.96 8.94
C ARG A 180 -8.84 9.55 9.03
N VAL A 181 -8.52 10.37 8.05
CA VAL A 181 -7.33 11.20 8.01
C VAL A 181 -7.76 12.66 7.99
N THR A 182 -7.16 13.47 8.86
CA THR A 182 -7.36 14.93 8.86
C THR A 182 -6.13 15.58 8.25
N ILE A 183 -6.34 16.21 7.09
CA ILE A 183 -5.28 16.93 6.36
C ILE A 183 -5.12 18.30 7.01
N PRO A 184 -3.89 18.76 7.30
CA PRO A 184 -3.68 20.06 7.90
C PRO A 184 -4.04 21.21 6.92
N ASN A 185 -4.56 22.30 7.45
CA ASN A 185 -4.85 23.52 6.71
C ASN A 185 -3.59 24.38 6.66
N GLY A 186 -3.00 24.55 5.48
CA GLY A 186 -1.80 25.38 5.29
C GLY A 186 -1.30 25.37 3.86
N ALA A 187 -0.30 26.18 3.57
CA ALA A 187 0.35 26.17 2.26
C ALA A 187 1.14 24.88 2.04
N GLY A 188 1.29 24.45 0.81
CA GLY A 188 1.99 23.22 0.43
C GLY A 188 1.27 21.98 0.97
N LEU A 189 1.98 21.15 1.75
CA LEU A 189 1.41 19.96 2.40
C LEU A 189 0.70 20.28 3.73
N GLY A 190 0.75 21.54 4.19
CA GLY A 190 0.15 21.99 5.45
C GLY A 190 0.84 21.47 6.71
N VAL A 191 1.98 20.79 6.59
CA VAL A 191 2.74 20.23 7.73
C VAL A 191 3.76 21.24 8.26
N GLU A 192 4.04 21.18 9.56
CA GLU A 192 5.09 21.94 10.21
C GLU A 192 6.30 21.02 10.46
N PHE A 193 7.50 21.53 10.21
CA PHE A 193 8.75 20.80 10.44
C PHE A 193 9.15 20.85 11.92
N THR A 194 9.47 19.71 12.53
CA THR A 194 9.78 19.60 13.97
C THR A 194 11.16 20.09 14.36
N GLY A 195 12.07 20.33 13.39
CA GLY A 195 13.44 20.77 13.64
C GLY A 195 14.40 19.68 14.17
N LEU A 196 14.03 18.38 14.07
CA LEU A 196 14.86 17.26 14.52
C LEU A 196 16.23 17.16 13.85
N PHE A 197 16.44 17.82 12.72
CA PHE A 197 17.76 18.06 12.12
C PHE A 197 18.25 19.45 12.48
N SER A 198 18.49 19.71 13.76
CA SER A 198 19.26 20.90 14.17
C SER A 198 20.68 20.80 13.59
N ARG A 199 21.32 21.96 13.34
CA ARG A 199 22.67 22.07 12.74
C ARG A 199 23.74 21.22 13.42
N GLU A 200 23.54 20.77 14.65
CA GLU A 200 24.44 19.89 15.41
C GLU A 200 24.47 18.46 14.87
N ALA A 201 23.36 17.92 14.34
CA ALA A 201 23.35 16.60 13.70
C ALA A 201 24.09 16.60 12.36
N ALA A 202 24.08 17.72 11.62
CA ALA A 202 24.81 17.87 10.38
C ALA A 202 26.34 18.02 10.59
N ALA A 203 26.78 18.56 11.72
CA ALA A 203 28.20 18.70 12.04
C ALA A 203 28.88 17.38 12.45
N GLY A 204 28.12 16.38 12.89
CA GLY A 204 28.64 15.05 13.23
C GLY A 204 28.83 14.09 12.06
N MET A 205 28.41 14.48 10.83
CA MET A 205 28.53 13.66 9.62
C MET A 205 29.73 14.01 8.73
N THR A 206 30.57 14.96 9.16
CA THR A 206 31.75 15.44 8.40
C THR A 206 33.09 15.02 9.01
N ASN A 207 33.16 13.93 9.77
CA ASN A 207 34.43 13.33 10.22
C ASN A 207 34.56 11.90 9.74
#